data_1f8847bdc37bc7e65ab34fec7c1b5d60
#
_entry.id   1f8847bdc37bc7e65ab34fec7c1b5d60
#
_cell.length_a   1.000
_cell.length_b   1.000
_cell.length_c   1.000
_cell.angle_alpha   90.00
_cell.angle_beta   90.00
_cell.angle_gamma   90.00
#
_symmetry.space_group_name_H-M   'P 1'
#
loop_
_entity.id
_entity.type
_entity.pdbx_description
1 polymer ?
#
loop_
_entity_poly.entity_id
_entity_poly.type
_entity_poly.pdbx_seq_one_letter_code
_entity_poly.pdbx_strand_id
1 'polypeptide(L)'
;MSIDRGKALAIGFMALIAQALWLAPVNIGWPLGATLGLALMLWKERRNPEVTSSIQKPTKQTFYYIMIGLCVLFISGWMSSLVSGPTENQQAIEVSMKTLGSLRLGLAVVVIAPLVEEYVFRHLLVGPDGSMTRLIIISLLFGYEHMGQMSLITFTYYSAMGAVLGLCYLRGDKLTTSIPLHMIYNAIGFGLMVM
;
A
#
# COMPACT_ATOMS: atom_id res chain seq x y z
N MET A 1 -12.38 -26.39 0.68
CA MET A 1 -11.91 -25.10 0.11
C MET A 1 -11.81 -23.94 1.13
N SER A 2 -12.20 -24.14 2.41
CA SER A 2 -12.19 -23.07 3.43
C SER A 2 -10.87 -22.91 4.23
N ILE A 3 -9.98 -23.88 4.19
CA ILE A 3 -8.76 -23.90 5.03
C ILE A 3 -7.68 -22.93 4.51
N ASP A 4 -7.63 -22.72 3.19
CA ASP A 4 -6.56 -21.91 2.58
C ASP A 4 -6.79 -20.40 2.71
N ARG A 5 -8.04 -19.93 2.72
CA ARG A 5 -8.37 -18.52 2.93
C ARG A 5 -7.96 -18.03 4.33
N GLY A 6 -8.03 -18.90 5.34
CA GLY A 6 -7.55 -18.60 6.69
C GLY A 6 -6.05 -18.28 6.72
N LYS A 7 -5.24 -18.96 5.92
CA LYS A 7 -3.80 -18.70 5.83
C LYS A 7 -3.51 -17.35 5.17
N ALA A 8 -4.21 -16.99 4.08
CA ALA A 8 -4.06 -15.70 3.45
C ALA A 8 -4.43 -14.54 4.41
N LEU A 9 -5.51 -14.70 5.19
CA LEU A 9 -5.89 -13.73 6.22
C LEU A 9 -4.85 -13.64 7.34
N ALA A 10 -4.30 -14.77 7.80
CA ALA A 10 -3.23 -14.77 8.81
C ALA A 10 -1.97 -14.05 8.33
N ILE A 11 -1.58 -14.25 7.07
CA ILE A 11 -0.46 -13.54 6.44
C ILE A 11 -0.76 -12.03 6.39
N GLY A 12 -1.97 -11.62 5.99
CA GLY A 12 -2.39 -10.22 5.97
C GLY A 12 -2.33 -9.57 7.36
N PHE A 13 -2.81 -10.28 8.39
CA PHE A 13 -2.73 -9.80 9.77
C PHE A 13 -1.29 -9.64 10.27
N MET A 14 -0.42 -10.62 10.00
CA MET A 14 1.00 -10.53 10.34
C MET A 14 1.71 -9.42 9.55
N ALA A 15 1.29 -9.17 8.32
CA ALA A 15 1.81 -8.07 7.51
C ALA A 15 1.49 -6.70 8.14
N LEU A 16 0.25 -6.49 8.60
CA LEU A 16 -0.15 -5.27 9.31
C LEU A 16 0.63 -5.07 10.61
N ILE A 17 0.88 -6.14 11.37
CA ILE A 17 1.72 -6.08 12.58
C ILE A 17 3.15 -5.66 12.21
N ALA A 18 3.73 -6.26 11.16
CA ALA A 18 5.08 -5.91 10.71
C ALA A 18 5.17 -4.43 10.29
N GLN A 19 4.19 -3.92 9.54
CA GLN A 19 4.10 -2.51 9.15
C GLN A 19 4.03 -1.59 10.38
N ALA A 20 3.14 -1.89 11.33
CA ALA A 20 3.00 -1.12 12.56
C ALA A 20 4.31 -1.07 13.36
N LEU A 21 5.06 -2.17 13.45
CA LEU A 21 6.37 -2.21 14.12
C LEU A 21 7.44 -1.38 13.39
N TRP A 22 7.39 -1.28 12.06
CA TRP A 22 8.29 -0.43 11.30
C TRP A 22 8.07 1.06 11.59
N LEU A 23 6.82 1.45 11.82
CA LEU A 23 6.43 2.83 12.10
C LEU A 23 6.50 3.19 13.60
N ALA A 24 6.54 2.20 14.49
CA ALA A 24 6.64 2.41 15.94
C ALA A 24 8.07 2.78 16.39
N PRO A 25 8.24 3.59 17.43
CA PRO A 25 9.56 3.96 17.98
C PRO A 25 10.14 2.81 18.85
N VAL A 26 10.19 1.61 18.33
CA VAL A 26 10.73 0.41 18.99
C VAL A 26 12.12 0.06 18.46
N ASN A 27 12.85 -0.82 19.17
CA ASN A 27 14.13 -1.32 18.70
C ASN A 27 13.99 -1.97 17.31
N ILE A 28 14.93 -1.68 16.41
CA ILE A 28 14.91 -2.14 15.01
C ILE A 28 14.85 -3.68 14.88
N GLY A 29 15.27 -4.42 15.88
CA GLY A 29 15.18 -5.90 15.89
C GLY A 29 13.74 -6.41 15.80
N TRP A 30 12.76 -5.68 16.36
CA TRP A 30 11.35 -6.08 16.31
C TRP A 30 10.76 -6.03 14.89
N PRO A 31 10.85 -4.92 14.14
CA PRO A 31 10.35 -4.90 12.78
C PRO A 31 11.13 -5.84 11.85
N LEU A 32 12.44 -6.01 12.01
CA LEU A 32 13.22 -6.97 11.23
C LEU A 32 12.77 -8.41 11.51
N GLY A 33 12.57 -8.77 12.78
CA GLY A 33 12.07 -10.09 13.17
C GLY A 33 10.68 -10.38 12.62
N ALA A 34 9.76 -9.42 12.71
CA ALA A 34 8.40 -9.54 12.16
C ALA A 34 8.41 -9.70 10.64
N THR A 35 9.24 -8.92 9.93
CA THR A 35 9.40 -9.01 8.47
C THR A 35 9.98 -10.36 8.05
N LEU A 36 10.97 -10.88 8.78
CA LEU A 36 11.53 -12.21 8.53
C LEU A 36 10.49 -13.31 8.76
N GLY A 37 9.72 -13.22 9.85
CA GLY A 37 8.61 -14.14 10.13
C GLY A 37 7.57 -14.15 9.01
N LEU A 38 7.17 -12.97 8.52
CA LEU A 38 6.26 -12.81 7.38
C LEU A 38 6.86 -13.42 6.10
N ALA A 39 8.13 -13.17 5.81
CA ALA A 39 8.82 -13.74 4.65
C ALA A 39 8.86 -15.28 4.70
N LEU A 40 9.09 -15.86 5.87
CA LEU A 40 9.06 -17.32 6.06
C LEU A 40 7.64 -17.89 5.87
N MET A 41 6.60 -17.19 6.35
CA MET A 41 5.20 -17.59 6.11
C MET A 41 4.86 -17.54 4.61
N LEU A 42 5.21 -16.46 3.91
CA LEU A 42 5.00 -16.34 2.45
C LEU A 42 5.79 -17.41 1.69
N TRP A 43 7.01 -17.69 2.08
CA TRP A 43 7.82 -18.75 1.46
C TRP A 43 7.20 -20.13 1.65
N LYS A 44 6.67 -20.43 2.84
CA LYS A 44 5.98 -21.69 3.14
C LYS A 44 4.71 -21.84 2.29
N GLU A 45 3.94 -20.75 2.15
CA GLU A 45 2.67 -20.74 1.43
C GLU A 45 2.80 -20.32 -0.05
N ARG A 46 4.01 -20.26 -0.62
CA ARG A 46 4.26 -19.78 -1.99
C ARG A 46 3.57 -20.57 -3.11
N ARG A 47 3.07 -21.74 -2.80
CA ARG A 47 2.29 -22.58 -3.74
C ARG A 47 0.79 -22.54 -3.48
N ASN A 48 0.36 -21.81 -2.45
CA ASN A 48 -1.05 -21.68 -2.11
C ASN A 48 -1.69 -20.60 -3.01
N PRO A 49 -2.67 -20.95 -3.88
CA PRO A 49 -3.30 -19.98 -4.77
C PRO A 49 -4.00 -18.84 -4.02
N GLU A 50 -4.57 -19.09 -2.84
CA GLU A 50 -5.22 -18.06 -2.01
C GLU A 50 -4.23 -16.98 -1.51
N VAL A 51 -2.95 -17.30 -1.48
CA VAL A 51 -1.88 -16.38 -1.09
C VAL A 51 -1.24 -15.70 -2.31
N THR A 52 -1.14 -16.40 -3.43
CA THR A 52 -0.29 -16.00 -4.55
C THR A 52 -1.01 -15.71 -5.87
N SER A 53 -2.33 -15.94 -5.95
CA SER A 53 -3.11 -15.79 -7.21
C SER A 53 -3.04 -14.38 -7.82
N SER A 54 -2.77 -13.37 -7.00
CA SER A 54 -2.61 -11.98 -7.46
C SER A 54 -1.16 -11.61 -7.85
N ILE A 55 -0.20 -12.54 -7.76
CA ILE A 55 1.17 -12.34 -8.21
C ILE A 55 1.31 -12.99 -9.59
N GLN A 56 1.30 -12.15 -10.63
CA GLN A 56 1.34 -12.58 -12.03
C GLN A 56 2.67 -12.18 -12.68
N LYS A 57 2.98 -12.78 -13.83
CA LYS A 57 4.12 -12.33 -14.63
C LYS A 57 3.81 -10.97 -15.25
N PRO A 58 4.76 -10.02 -15.22
CA PRO A 58 4.55 -8.70 -15.81
C PRO A 58 4.38 -8.80 -17.33
N THR A 59 3.39 -8.07 -17.85
CA THR A 59 3.11 -7.95 -19.28
C THR A 59 3.25 -6.49 -19.73
N LYS A 60 2.96 -6.21 -21.00
CA LYS A 60 2.88 -4.82 -21.49
C LYS A 60 1.81 -4.02 -20.73
N GLN A 61 0.75 -4.68 -20.24
CA GLN A 61 -0.29 -4.03 -19.45
C GLN A 61 0.24 -3.55 -18.09
N THR A 62 1.15 -4.27 -17.44
CA THR A 62 1.83 -3.81 -16.23
C THR A 62 2.40 -2.41 -16.42
N PHE A 63 3.26 -2.23 -17.43
CA PHE A 63 3.92 -0.94 -17.69
C PHE A 63 2.91 0.16 -18.07
N TYR A 64 1.95 -0.17 -18.92
CA TYR A 64 0.91 0.76 -19.34
C TYR A 64 0.12 1.32 -18.15
N TYR A 65 -0.37 0.44 -17.27
CA TYR A 65 -1.16 0.86 -16.11
C TYR A 65 -0.30 1.51 -15.02
N ILE A 66 0.97 1.16 -14.87
CA ILE A 66 1.89 1.89 -13.98
C ILE A 66 2.03 3.34 -14.48
N MET A 67 2.30 3.55 -15.76
CA MET A 67 2.48 4.90 -16.31
C MET A 67 1.22 5.76 -16.19
N ILE A 68 0.05 5.22 -16.56
CA ILE A 68 -1.23 5.93 -16.41
C ILE A 68 -1.51 6.20 -14.93
N GLY A 69 -1.34 5.21 -14.07
CA GLY A 69 -1.55 5.35 -12.63
C GLY A 69 -0.67 6.45 -12.04
N LEU A 70 0.63 6.49 -12.37
CA LEU A 70 1.53 7.56 -11.93
C LEU A 70 1.04 8.93 -12.40
N CYS A 71 0.70 9.09 -13.67
CA CYS A 71 0.19 10.37 -14.19
C CYS A 71 -1.05 10.83 -13.40
N VAL A 72 -2.02 9.95 -13.17
CA VAL A 72 -3.25 10.30 -12.44
C VAL A 72 -2.95 10.61 -10.98
N LEU A 73 -2.09 9.82 -10.31
CA LEU A 73 -1.72 10.06 -8.92
C LEU A 73 -0.96 11.38 -8.74
N PHE A 74 -0.03 11.72 -9.65
CA PHE A 74 0.68 13.00 -9.57
C PHE A 74 -0.23 14.20 -9.81
N ILE A 75 -1.13 14.12 -10.78
CA ILE A 75 -2.10 15.19 -11.04
C ILE A 75 -3.03 15.36 -9.82
N SER A 76 -3.56 14.28 -9.26
CA SER A 76 -4.44 14.34 -8.09
C SER A 76 -3.73 14.85 -6.83
N GLY A 77 -2.48 14.43 -6.61
CA GLY A 77 -1.64 14.91 -5.51
C GLY A 77 -1.31 16.39 -5.64
N TRP A 78 -0.94 16.83 -6.84
CA TRP A 78 -0.70 18.25 -7.12
C TRP A 78 -1.97 19.09 -6.90
N MET A 79 -3.11 18.66 -7.42
CA MET A 79 -4.39 19.35 -7.19
C MET A 79 -4.76 19.42 -5.70
N SER A 80 -4.57 18.32 -4.96
CA SER A 80 -4.81 18.30 -3.52
C SER A 80 -3.90 19.30 -2.79
N SER A 81 -2.63 19.39 -3.15
CA SER A 81 -1.67 20.31 -2.53
C SER A 81 -2.00 21.79 -2.76
N LEU A 82 -2.61 22.14 -3.89
CA LEU A 82 -3.08 23.50 -4.17
C LEU A 82 -4.26 23.92 -3.28
N VAL A 83 -5.05 22.97 -2.79
CA VAL A 83 -6.26 23.25 -1.99
C VAL A 83 -5.96 23.23 -0.49
N SER A 84 -5.15 22.28 0.00
CA SER A 84 -4.99 22.04 1.44
C SER A 84 -3.55 22.08 1.94
N GLY A 85 -2.56 22.22 1.05
CA GLY A 85 -1.17 22.01 1.44
C GLY A 85 -0.86 20.52 1.76
N PRO A 86 0.14 20.25 2.62
CA PRO A 86 0.50 18.88 3.00
C PRO A 86 -0.64 18.18 3.73
N THR A 87 -0.94 16.93 3.35
CA THR A 87 -1.93 16.10 4.04
C THR A 87 -1.47 15.75 5.46
N GLU A 88 -2.42 15.37 6.32
CA GLU A 88 -2.13 14.94 7.69
C GLU A 88 -1.19 13.74 7.72
N ASN A 89 -1.35 12.82 6.78
CA ASN A 89 -0.44 11.67 6.64
C ASN A 89 0.98 12.12 6.28
N GLN A 90 1.15 13.11 5.39
CA GLN A 90 2.47 13.68 5.07
C GLN A 90 3.10 14.34 6.30
N GLN A 91 2.34 15.12 7.06
CA GLN A 91 2.81 15.73 8.31
C GLN A 91 3.22 14.68 9.35
N ALA A 92 2.46 13.59 9.48
CA ALA A 92 2.81 12.48 10.37
C ALA A 92 4.13 11.80 9.96
N ILE A 93 4.39 11.65 8.65
CA ILE A 93 5.64 11.12 8.11
C ILE A 93 6.81 12.06 8.46
N GLU A 94 6.65 13.37 8.28
CA GLU A 94 7.68 14.38 8.63
C GLU A 94 8.02 14.34 10.12
N VAL A 95 7.03 14.26 11.00
CA VAL A 95 7.25 14.12 12.45
C VAL A 95 7.97 12.82 12.77
N SER A 96 7.54 11.71 12.16
CA SER A 96 8.15 10.39 12.37
C SER A 96 9.60 10.33 11.89
N MET A 97 9.98 11.12 10.89
CA MET A 97 11.35 11.20 10.38
C MET A 97 12.35 11.64 11.46
N LYS A 98 11.94 12.56 12.34
CA LYS A 98 12.77 13.04 13.46
C LYS A 98 13.04 11.95 14.50
N THR A 99 12.13 11.01 14.66
CA THR A 99 12.22 9.94 15.68
C THR A 99 12.87 8.67 15.12
N LEU A 100 12.50 8.28 13.89
CA LEU A 100 12.90 6.99 13.29
C LEU A 100 14.14 7.11 12.39
N GLY A 101 14.47 8.32 11.94
CA GLY A 101 15.48 8.57 10.93
C GLY A 101 14.98 8.27 9.50
N SER A 102 15.56 8.94 8.51
CA SER A 102 15.12 8.88 7.11
C SER A 102 15.24 7.50 6.49
N LEU A 103 16.30 6.74 6.79
CA LEU A 103 16.48 5.41 6.22
C LEU A 103 15.40 4.43 6.67
N ARG A 104 15.15 4.34 7.99
CA ARG A 104 14.12 3.44 8.53
C ARG A 104 12.75 3.83 8.04
N LEU A 105 12.42 5.13 8.12
CA LEU A 105 11.13 5.62 7.66
C LEU A 105 10.95 5.44 6.15
N GLY A 106 11.99 5.70 5.35
CA GLY A 106 11.96 5.47 3.91
C GLY A 106 11.69 4.00 3.56
N LEU A 107 12.35 3.05 4.24
CA LEU A 107 12.02 1.62 4.08
C LEU A 107 10.57 1.31 4.48
N ALA A 108 10.08 1.89 5.57
CA ALA A 108 8.71 1.68 6.03
C ALA A 108 7.69 2.20 5.01
N VAL A 109 7.79 3.46 4.57
CA VAL A 109 6.75 4.10 3.74
C VAL A 109 6.89 3.80 2.23
N VAL A 110 8.10 3.51 1.75
CA VAL A 110 8.34 3.26 0.32
C VAL A 110 8.22 1.77 -0.03
N VAL A 111 8.58 0.89 0.89
CA VAL A 111 8.63 -0.55 0.60
C VAL A 111 7.60 -1.33 1.41
N ILE A 112 7.68 -1.25 2.75
CA ILE A 112 6.88 -2.11 3.61
C ILE A 112 5.39 -1.77 3.52
N ALA A 113 5.02 -0.49 3.68
CA ALA A 113 3.63 -0.06 3.63
C ALA A 113 2.97 -0.40 2.29
N PRO A 114 3.51 -0.06 1.10
CA PRO A 114 2.91 -0.46 -0.16
C PRO A 114 2.74 -1.97 -0.33
N LEU A 115 3.73 -2.78 0.09
CA LEU A 115 3.61 -4.25 0.02
C LEU A 115 2.44 -4.76 0.87
N VAL A 116 2.33 -4.28 2.10
CA VAL A 116 1.29 -4.69 3.05
C VAL A 116 -0.08 -4.19 2.61
N GLU A 117 -0.17 -2.92 2.27
CA GLU A 117 -1.43 -2.27 1.89
C GLU A 117 -1.99 -2.88 0.60
N GLU A 118 -1.18 -3.07 -0.44
CA GLU A 118 -1.65 -3.70 -1.67
C GLU A 118 -2.05 -5.16 -1.43
N TYR A 119 -1.32 -5.91 -0.60
CA TYR A 119 -1.71 -7.27 -0.25
C TYR A 119 -3.05 -7.28 0.50
N VAL A 120 -3.24 -6.44 1.51
CA VAL A 120 -4.46 -6.39 2.32
C VAL A 120 -5.63 -5.81 1.52
N PHE A 121 -5.49 -4.60 1.00
CA PHE A 121 -6.61 -3.90 0.35
C PHE A 121 -6.94 -4.50 -1.02
N ARG A 122 -5.96 -4.91 -1.83
CA ARG A 122 -6.20 -5.39 -3.20
C ARG A 122 -6.37 -6.90 -3.25
N HIS A 123 -5.43 -7.69 -2.70
CA HIS A 123 -5.53 -9.13 -2.78
C HIS A 123 -6.62 -9.70 -1.85
N LEU A 124 -6.64 -9.32 -0.57
CA LEU A 124 -7.58 -9.89 0.39
C LEU A 124 -8.97 -9.27 0.33
N LEU A 125 -9.08 -7.94 0.27
CA LEU A 125 -10.36 -7.23 0.40
C LEU A 125 -11.04 -7.02 -0.95
N VAL A 126 -10.36 -6.53 -2.00
CA VAL A 126 -10.94 -6.44 -3.35
C VAL A 126 -11.02 -7.82 -3.97
N GLY A 127 -9.93 -8.58 -3.91
CA GLY A 127 -9.81 -9.92 -4.51
C GLY A 127 -9.50 -9.87 -6.01
N PRO A 128 -8.94 -10.97 -6.58
CA PRO A 128 -8.55 -11.02 -7.99
C PRO A 128 -9.72 -10.86 -8.96
N ASP A 129 -10.94 -11.25 -8.55
CA ASP A 129 -12.18 -11.14 -9.32
C ASP A 129 -13.11 -10.07 -8.72
N GLY A 130 -12.53 -9.02 -8.10
CA GLY A 130 -13.29 -7.99 -7.40
C GLY A 130 -14.21 -7.17 -8.31
N SER A 131 -15.44 -6.91 -7.83
CA SER A 131 -16.39 -6.03 -8.52
C SER A 131 -16.05 -4.56 -8.34
N MET A 132 -16.56 -3.70 -9.22
CA MET A 132 -16.43 -2.25 -9.08
C MET A 132 -17.04 -1.72 -7.77
N THR A 133 -18.15 -2.29 -7.31
CA THR A 133 -18.75 -1.95 -6.02
C THR A 133 -17.78 -2.23 -4.87
N ARG A 134 -17.14 -3.40 -4.87
CA ARG A 134 -16.14 -3.77 -3.86
C ARG A 134 -14.94 -2.84 -3.94
N LEU A 135 -14.46 -2.53 -5.13
CA LEU A 135 -13.39 -1.57 -5.33
C LEU A 135 -13.71 -0.20 -4.73
N ILE A 136 -14.90 0.34 -4.98
CA ILE A 136 -15.33 1.64 -4.43
C ILE A 136 -15.33 1.60 -2.89
N ILE A 137 -15.97 0.59 -2.29
CA ILE A 137 -16.05 0.46 -0.83
C ILE A 137 -14.64 0.38 -0.21
N ILE A 138 -13.75 -0.44 -0.79
CA ILE A 138 -12.39 -0.60 -0.28
C ILE A 138 -11.54 0.65 -0.52
N SER A 139 -11.78 1.41 -1.59
CA SER A 139 -11.12 2.70 -1.80
C SER A 139 -11.53 3.76 -0.77
N LEU A 140 -12.81 3.80 -0.39
CA LEU A 140 -13.28 4.66 0.70
C LEU A 140 -12.67 4.25 2.05
N LEU A 141 -12.55 2.94 2.31
CA LEU A 141 -11.88 2.45 3.51
C LEU A 141 -10.39 2.82 3.54
N PHE A 142 -9.72 2.75 2.39
CA PHE A 142 -8.33 3.19 2.24
C PHE A 142 -8.17 4.68 2.53
N GLY A 143 -9.09 5.51 2.05
CA GLY A 143 -9.13 6.94 2.36
C GLY A 143 -9.36 7.22 3.85
N TYR A 144 -10.25 6.46 4.48
CA TYR A 144 -10.54 6.57 5.90
C TYR A 144 -9.33 6.22 6.78
N GLU A 145 -8.59 5.16 6.44
CA GLU A 145 -7.39 4.76 7.18
C GLU A 145 -6.28 5.82 7.15
N HIS A 146 -6.20 6.59 6.05
CA HIS A 146 -5.19 7.65 5.89
C HIS A 146 -5.61 9.01 6.43
N MET A 147 -6.84 9.11 6.94
CA MET A 147 -7.40 10.34 7.49
C MET A 147 -7.07 10.43 8.99
N GLY A 148 -6.04 11.21 9.34
CA GLY A 148 -5.61 11.38 10.73
C GLY A 148 -6.60 12.17 11.58
N GLN A 149 -7.00 13.35 11.13
CA GLN A 149 -8.10 14.16 11.65
C GLN A 149 -9.18 14.24 10.57
N MET A 150 -10.44 14.48 10.91
CA MET A 150 -11.59 14.41 10.00
C MET A 150 -11.52 15.41 8.82
N SER A 151 -10.46 15.30 7.99
CA SER A 151 -10.26 16.13 6.80
C SER A 151 -10.91 15.51 5.58
N LEU A 152 -11.96 16.13 5.06
CA LEU A 152 -12.64 15.69 3.85
C LEU A 152 -11.70 15.69 2.63
N ILE A 153 -10.76 16.61 2.57
CA ILE A 153 -9.78 16.71 1.47
C ILE A 153 -8.83 15.52 1.50
N THR A 154 -8.24 15.23 2.67
CA THR A 154 -7.36 14.06 2.87
C THR A 154 -8.12 12.77 2.56
N PHE A 155 -9.34 12.61 3.08
CA PHE A 155 -10.21 11.47 2.79
C PHE A 155 -10.44 11.29 1.29
N THR A 156 -10.86 12.36 0.60
CA THR A 156 -11.16 12.32 -0.84
C THR A 156 -9.92 11.97 -1.66
N TYR A 157 -8.79 12.59 -1.32
CA TYR A 157 -7.52 12.33 -2.00
C TYR A 157 -7.07 10.87 -1.86
N TYR A 158 -7.02 10.32 -0.63
CA TYR A 158 -6.61 8.94 -0.43
C TYR A 158 -7.65 7.92 -0.93
N SER A 159 -8.94 8.26 -0.90
CA SER A 159 -9.97 7.44 -1.55
C SER A 159 -9.76 7.38 -3.07
N ALA A 160 -9.43 8.50 -3.71
CA ALA A 160 -9.09 8.54 -5.13
C ALA A 160 -7.80 7.76 -5.43
N MET A 161 -6.77 7.91 -4.61
CA MET A 161 -5.54 7.10 -4.69
C MET A 161 -5.87 5.61 -4.57
N GLY A 162 -6.69 5.24 -3.60
CA GLY A 162 -7.20 3.88 -3.43
C GLY A 162 -7.90 3.34 -4.67
N ALA A 163 -8.73 4.16 -5.33
CA ALA A 163 -9.43 3.79 -6.54
C ALA A 163 -8.48 3.61 -7.74
N VAL A 164 -7.50 4.51 -7.92
CA VAL A 164 -6.49 4.40 -8.99
C VAL A 164 -5.65 3.13 -8.83
N LEU A 165 -5.11 2.87 -7.65
CA LEU A 165 -4.34 1.66 -7.36
C LEU A 165 -5.17 0.39 -7.59
N GLY A 166 -6.43 0.41 -7.13
CA GLY A 166 -7.35 -0.72 -7.32
C GLY A 166 -7.77 -0.94 -8.78
N LEU A 167 -7.96 0.12 -9.57
CA LEU A 167 -8.20 0.01 -11.01
C LEU A 167 -6.98 -0.56 -11.73
N CYS A 168 -5.77 -0.09 -11.40
CA CYS A 168 -4.54 -0.63 -11.93
C CYS A 168 -4.34 -2.10 -11.54
N TYR A 169 -4.73 -2.49 -10.32
CA TYR A 169 -4.76 -3.89 -9.90
C TYR A 169 -5.75 -4.73 -10.75
N LEU A 170 -6.98 -4.27 -10.93
CA LEU A 170 -8.01 -5.05 -11.64
C LEU A 170 -7.77 -5.14 -13.15
N ARG A 171 -7.20 -4.10 -13.76
CA ARG A 171 -7.02 -3.98 -15.21
C ARG A 171 -5.61 -4.35 -15.69
N GLY A 172 -4.62 -4.26 -14.82
CA GLY A 172 -3.26 -4.71 -15.06
C GLY A 172 -3.02 -6.15 -14.59
N ASP A 173 -1.76 -6.45 -14.29
CA ASP A 173 -1.31 -7.77 -13.83
C ASP A 173 -1.35 -7.88 -12.30
N LYS A 174 -2.50 -7.51 -11.71
CA LYS A 174 -2.81 -7.62 -10.27
C LYS A 174 -1.76 -6.92 -9.38
N LEU A 175 -1.27 -7.58 -8.34
CA LEU A 175 -0.25 -7.04 -7.42
C LEU A 175 1.05 -6.69 -8.14
N THR A 176 1.38 -7.37 -9.23
CA THR A 176 2.55 -7.08 -10.05
C THR A 176 2.48 -5.69 -10.70
N THR A 177 1.27 -5.12 -10.85
CA THR A 177 1.06 -3.75 -11.32
C THR A 177 0.92 -2.77 -10.16
N SER A 178 0.07 -3.06 -9.17
CA SER A 178 -0.29 -2.07 -8.14
C SER A 178 0.82 -1.85 -7.12
N ILE A 179 1.58 -2.87 -6.73
CA ILE A 179 2.71 -2.72 -5.79
C ILE A 179 3.80 -1.79 -6.36
N PRO A 180 4.39 -2.03 -7.55
CA PRO A 180 5.40 -1.13 -8.08
C PRO A 180 4.87 0.29 -8.31
N LEU A 181 3.63 0.45 -8.78
CA LEU A 181 3.00 1.75 -8.92
C LEU A 181 2.99 2.52 -7.59
N HIS A 182 2.52 1.88 -6.52
CA HIS A 182 2.44 2.47 -5.20
C HIS A 182 3.84 2.79 -4.64
N MET A 183 4.78 1.85 -4.75
CA MET A 183 6.17 2.06 -4.32
C MET A 183 6.85 3.23 -5.04
N ILE A 184 6.71 3.33 -6.36
CA ILE A 184 7.30 4.43 -7.15
C ILE A 184 6.69 5.76 -6.73
N TYR A 185 5.37 5.81 -6.57
CA TYR A 185 4.67 7.02 -6.13
C TYR A 185 5.15 7.47 -4.75
N ASN A 186 5.21 6.57 -3.78
CA ASN A 186 5.71 6.86 -2.43
C ASN A 186 7.21 7.21 -2.43
N ALA A 187 8.03 6.56 -3.27
CA ALA A 187 9.46 6.86 -3.37
C ALA A 187 9.71 8.30 -3.85
N ILE A 188 8.96 8.76 -4.84
CA ILE A 188 9.07 10.13 -5.36
C ILE A 188 8.58 11.12 -4.29
N GLY A 189 7.43 10.87 -3.66
CA GLY A 189 6.90 11.72 -2.60
C GLY A 189 7.85 11.82 -1.40
N PHE A 190 8.39 10.68 -0.94
CA PHE A 190 9.37 10.66 0.14
C PHE A 190 10.70 11.34 -0.24
N GLY A 191 11.17 11.12 -1.47
CA GLY A 191 12.37 11.79 -1.99
C GLY A 191 12.25 13.31 -1.96
N LEU A 192 11.10 13.86 -2.35
CA LEU A 192 10.83 15.30 -2.30
C LEU A 192 10.76 15.87 -0.86
N MET A 193 10.41 15.04 0.12
CA MET A 193 10.40 15.45 1.54
C MET A 193 11.79 15.52 2.17
N VAL A 194 12.75 14.73 1.70
CA VAL A 194 14.10 14.65 2.30
C VAL A 194 15.12 15.52 1.60
N MET A 195 14.76 16.15 0.48
CA MET A 195 15.59 17.13 -0.25
C MET A 195 15.47 18.51 0.36
#